data_7deb962128c2fa6b0aecae4ad780928d
#
_entry.id   7deb962128c2fa6b0aecae4ad780928d
#
_cell.length_a   1.000
_cell.length_b   1.000
_cell.length_c   1.000
_cell.angle_alpha   90.00
_cell.angle_beta   90.00
_cell.angle_gamma   90.00
#
_symmetry.space_group_name_H-M   'P 1'
#
loop_
_entity.id
_entity.type
_entity.pdbx_description
1 polymer ?
#
loop_
_entity_poly.entity_id
_entity_poly.type
_entity_poly.pdbx_seq_one_letter_code
_entity_poly.pdbx_strand_id
1 'polypeptide(L)'
;MEIRKIAGIAPDDRAAVDEAFAGIEPLPVACCNWPAEFPYAPEVSFRMFHTGDWLMLRFDVAERYTAALVTEDNGEVWTDSCVEFFIAPDDSGYYYNFECSCIGRLLLGFRKE
;
A
#
# COMPACT_ATOMS: atom_id res chain seq x y z
N MET A 1 -15.41 5.86 -0.04
CA MET A 1 -15.01 4.55 0.52
C MET A 1 -14.98 4.64 2.03
N GLU A 2 -15.65 3.73 2.70
CA GLU A 2 -15.56 3.60 4.15
C GLU A 2 -14.56 2.51 4.52
N ILE A 3 -13.73 2.79 5.54
CA ILE A 3 -12.77 1.82 6.07
C ILE A 3 -13.43 1.08 7.23
N ARG A 4 -13.61 -0.23 7.09
CA ARG A 4 -14.25 -1.07 8.09
C ARG A 4 -13.42 -1.16 9.37
N LYS A 5 -14.08 -1.06 10.53
CA LYS A 5 -13.46 -1.29 11.82
C LYS A 5 -13.57 -2.77 12.20
N ILE A 6 -12.43 -3.38 12.54
CA ILE A 6 -12.36 -4.74 13.09
C ILE A 6 -11.52 -4.67 14.37
N ALA A 7 -12.17 -4.61 15.51
CA ALA A 7 -11.50 -4.47 16.80
C ALA A 7 -10.89 -5.80 17.29
N GLY A 8 -9.93 -5.72 18.22
CA GLY A 8 -9.38 -6.87 18.92
C GLY A 8 -8.29 -7.64 18.14
N ILE A 9 -7.75 -7.06 17.07
CA ILE A 9 -6.69 -7.67 16.28
C ILE A 9 -5.36 -6.98 16.58
N ALA A 10 -4.37 -7.74 17.06
CA ALA A 10 -3.02 -7.27 17.21
C ALA A 10 -2.32 -7.24 15.82
N PRO A 11 -1.60 -6.16 15.47
CA PRO A 11 -1.01 -6.02 14.12
C PRO A 11 0.10 -7.04 13.83
N ASP A 12 0.69 -7.65 14.84
CA ASP A 12 1.71 -8.70 14.72
C ASP A 12 1.12 -10.14 14.75
N ASP A 13 -0.17 -10.28 14.98
CA ASP A 13 -0.85 -11.58 14.87
C ASP A 13 -1.20 -11.87 13.41
N ARG A 14 -0.29 -12.50 12.70
CA ARG A 14 -0.38 -12.76 11.27
C ARG A 14 -1.65 -13.53 10.89
N ALA A 15 -2.01 -14.56 11.66
CA ALA A 15 -3.17 -15.38 11.37
C ALA A 15 -4.47 -14.58 11.50
N ALA A 16 -4.61 -13.79 12.56
CA ALA A 16 -5.79 -12.95 12.79
C ALA A 16 -5.89 -11.84 11.73
N VAL A 17 -4.77 -11.24 11.35
CA VAL A 17 -4.71 -10.23 10.30
C VAL A 17 -5.13 -10.80 8.94
N ASP A 18 -4.61 -11.95 8.57
CA ASP A 18 -4.96 -12.61 7.29
C ASP A 18 -6.44 -13.00 7.25
N GLU A 19 -6.98 -13.50 8.35
CA GLU A 19 -8.41 -13.83 8.45
C GLU A 19 -9.29 -12.57 8.30
N ALA A 20 -8.89 -11.47 8.92
CA ALA A 20 -9.61 -10.20 8.80
C ALA A 20 -9.61 -9.70 7.36
N PHE A 21 -8.47 -9.73 6.68
CA PHE A 21 -8.40 -9.33 5.27
C PHE A 21 -9.24 -10.24 4.35
N ALA A 22 -9.30 -11.54 4.66
CA ALA A 22 -10.09 -12.48 3.87
C ALA A 22 -11.59 -12.13 3.85
N GLY A 23 -12.09 -11.47 4.89
CA GLY A 23 -13.49 -11.01 5.00
C GLY A 23 -13.76 -9.66 4.31
N ILE A 24 -12.77 -9.05 3.69
CA ILE A 24 -12.88 -7.73 3.05
C ILE A 24 -12.81 -7.90 1.54
N GLU A 25 -13.77 -7.30 0.83
CA GLU A 25 -13.76 -7.29 -0.63
C GLU A 25 -12.62 -6.42 -1.16
N PRO A 26 -11.78 -6.93 -2.08
CA PRO A 26 -10.70 -6.15 -2.67
C PRO A 26 -11.24 -5.07 -3.61
N LEU A 27 -10.55 -3.92 -3.61
CA LEU A 27 -10.81 -2.83 -4.53
C LEU A 27 -9.67 -2.72 -5.54
N PRO A 28 -9.96 -2.46 -6.82
CA PRO A 28 -8.90 -2.37 -7.82
C PRO A 28 -8.13 -1.05 -7.76
N VAL A 29 -6.83 -1.14 -8.08
CA VAL A 29 -6.04 0.01 -8.49
C VAL A 29 -5.97 -0.04 -10.01
N ALA A 30 -6.84 0.68 -10.70
CA ALA A 30 -7.16 0.45 -12.10
C ALA A 30 -6.75 1.58 -13.06
N CYS A 31 -6.14 2.66 -12.55
CA CYS A 31 -5.74 3.78 -13.39
C CYS A 31 -4.34 3.56 -13.99
N CYS A 32 -4.24 3.70 -15.31
CA CYS A 32 -2.98 3.76 -16.04
C CYS A 32 -2.80 5.19 -16.53
N ASN A 33 -2.05 6.01 -15.78
CA ASN A 33 -1.99 7.45 -15.98
C ASN A 33 -1.13 7.87 -17.20
N TRP A 34 -0.17 7.05 -17.60
CA TRP A 34 0.75 7.34 -18.71
C TRP A 34 0.81 6.16 -19.69
N PRO A 35 -0.30 5.78 -20.33
CA PRO A 35 -0.33 4.58 -21.15
C PRO A 35 0.54 4.66 -22.42
N ALA A 36 0.85 5.86 -22.89
CA ALA A 36 1.70 6.03 -24.06
C ALA A 36 3.19 5.75 -23.76
N GLU A 37 3.65 6.12 -22.56
CA GLU A 37 5.04 5.89 -22.12
C GLU A 37 5.17 4.57 -21.34
N PHE A 38 4.14 4.23 -20.56
CA PHE A 38 4.13 3.06 -19.68
C PHE A 38 2.84 2.27 -19.87
N PRO A 39 2.72 1.50 -20.95
CA PRO A 39 1.48 0.77 -21.28
C PRO A 39 1.22 -0.45 -20.39
N TYR A 40 2.25 -0.93 -19.68
CA TYR A 40 2.12 -2.09 -18.80
C TYR A 40 1.36 -1.70 -17.52
N ALA A 41 0.23 -2.34 -17.31
CA ALA A 41 -0.59 -2.14 -16.12
C ALA A 41 -0.87 -3.50 -15.49
N PRO A 42 -0.11 -3.91 -14.46
CA PRO A 42 -0.37 -5.15 -13.75
C PRO A 42 -1.71 -5.09 -13.03
N GLU A 43 -2.30 -6.26 -12.79
CA GLU A 43 -3.52 -6.34 -12.00
C GLU A 43 -3.17 -6.12 -10.52
N VAL A 44 -3.71 -5.03 -9.95
CA VAL A 44 -3.46 -4.63 -8.55
C VAL A 44 -4.79 -4.42 -7.85
N SER A 45 -4.92 -5.00 -6.67
CA SER A 45 -6.03 -4.74 -5.77
C SER A 45 -5.53 -4.43 -4.36
N PHE A 46 -6.37 -3.80 -3.55
CA PHE A 46 -6.05 -3.55 -2.16
C PHE A 46 -7.24 -3.83 -1.25
N ARG A 47 -6.93 -4.14 -0.01
CA ARG A 47 -7.88 -4.28 1.08
C ARG A 47 -7.42 -3.46 2.26
N MET A 48 -8.36 -2.88 2.99
CA MET A 48 -8.04 -2.00 4.11
C MET A 48 -9.07 -2.16 5.22
N PHE A 49 -8.58 -2.19 6.46
CA PHE A 49 -9.40 -2.09 7.66
C PHE A 49 -8.64 -1.35 8.76
N HIS A 50 -9.30 -0.98 9.83
CA HIS A 50 -8.64 -0.42 11.00
C HIS A 50 -9.13 -1.13 12.27
N THR A 51 -8.30 -1.11 13.31
CA THR A 51 -8.62 -1.70 14.60
C THR A 51 -9.08 -0.67 15.64
N GLY A 52 -9.06 0.60 15.29
CA GLY A 52 -9.16 1.75 16.18
C GLY A 52 -7.82 2.42 16.40
N ASP A 53 -6.75 1.62 16.56
CA ASP A 53 -5.39 2.10 16.81
C ASP A 53 -4.46 1.92 15.61
N TRP A 54 -4.77 0.99 14.71
CA TRP A 54 -3.94 0.64 13.56
C TRP A 54 -4.74 0.68 12.27
N LEU A 55 -4.15 1.26 11.26
CA LEU A 55 -4.63 1.15 9.89
C LEU A 55 -3.91 -0.01 9.22
N MET A 56 -4.66 -1.00 8.75
CA MET A 56 -4.14 -2.20 8.11
C MET A 56 -4.43 -2.14 6.62
N LEU A 57 -3.39 -2.29 5.81
CA LEU A 57 -3.47 -2.19 4.35
C LEU A 57 -2.72 -3.36 3.71
N ARG A 58 -3.38 -4.02 2.76
CA ARG A 58 -2.80 -5.10 1.98
C ARG A 58 -2.98 -4.82 0.50
N PHE A 59 -1.89 -4.94 -0.25
CA PHE A 59 -1.92 -4.96 -1.70
C PHE A 59 -1.70 -6.37 -2.23
N ASP A 60 -2.48 -6.75 -3.24
CA ASP A 60 -2.27 -7.97 -4.01
C ASP A 60 -1.92 -7.55 -5.45
N VAL A 61 -0.75 -7.95 -5.92
CA VAL A 61 -0.20 -7.53 -7.20
C VAL A 61 0.13 -8.75 -8.04
N ALA A 62 -0.46 -8.83 -9.22
CA ALA A 62 -0.12 -9.84 -10.23
C ALA A 62 0.74 -9.19 -11.30
N GLU A 63 2.06 -9.37 -11.20
CA GLU A 63 3.03 -8.81 -12.12
C GLU A 63 3.72 -9.89 -12.94
N ARG A 64 4.02 -9.55 -14.20
CA ARG A 64 4.83 -10.40 -15.07
C ARG A 64 6.31 -10.32 -14.72
N TYR A 65 6.77 -9.13 -14.31
CA TYR A 65 8.17 -8.87 -13.97
C TYR A 65 8.24 -8.11 -12.65
N THR A 66 9.23 -8.46 -11.81
CA THR A 66 9.51 -7.76 -10.57
C THR A 66 10.95 -7.29 -10.54
N ALA A 67 11.19 -6.11 -9.95
CA ALA A 67 12.51 -5.58 -9.68
C ALA A 67 12.64 -5.28 -8.19
N ALA A 68 13.73 -5.72 -7.57
CA ALA A 68 13.98 -5.61 -6.14
C ALA A 68 15.47 -5.37 -5.88
N LEU A 69 16.01 -4.27 -6.40
CA LEU A 69 17.43 -3.93 -6.32
C LEU A 69 17.76 -3.06 -5.10
N VAL A 70 16.78 -2.31 -4.59
CA VAL A 70 16.95 -1.46 -3.40
C VAL A 70 16.82 -2.32 -2.16
N THR A 71 17.89 -2.35 -1.34
CA THR A 71 17.99 -3.22 -0.16
C THR A 71 17.92 -2.47 1.16
N GLU A 72 17.76 -1.15 1.12
CA GLU A 72 17.73 -0.28 2.31
C GLU A 72 16.42 0.50 2.37
N ASP A 73 15.90 0.69 3.59
CA ASP A 73 14.78 1.59 3.82
C ASP A 73 15.20 3.04 3.51
N ASN A 74 14.26 3.82 3.00
CA ASN A 74 14.47 5.18 2.51
C ASN A 74 15.46 5.31 1.34
N GLY A 75 15.82 4.20 0.69
CA GLY A 75 16.48 4.20 -0.60
C GLY A 75 15.52 4.58 -1.73
N GLU A 76 15.97 4.50 -2.97
CA GLU A 76 15.16 4.84 -4.16
C GLU A 76 14.14 3.76 -4.49
N VAL A 77 13.24 3.48 -3.55
CA VAL A 77 12.26 2.39 -3.61
C VAL A 77 11.37 2.48 -4.86
N TRP A 78 11.07 3.70 -5.33
CA TRP A 78 10.24 3.93 -6.52
C TRP A 78 10.85 3.38 -7.82
N THR A 79 12.15 3.07 -7.83
CA THR A 79 12.81 2.47 -8.99
C THR A 79 12.58 0.97 -9.09
N ASP A 80 12.08 0.35 -8.02
CA ASP A 80 11.73 -1.06 -7.95
C ASP A 80 10.23 -1.29 -8.15
N SER A 81 9.82 -2.56 -8.17
CA SER A 81 8.42 -2.94 -8.08
C SER A 81 7.89 -2.54 -6.71
N CYS A 82 7.03 -1.54 -6.67
CA CYS A 82 6.51 -0.98 -5.42
C CYS A 82 5.02 -0.62 -5.51
N VAL A 83 4.41 -0.50 -4.35
CA VAL A 83 3.09 0.09 -4.16
C VAL A 83 3.23 1.33 -3.30
N GLU A 84 2.33 2.29 -3.48
CA GLU A 84 2.36 3.56 -2.79
C GLU A 84 1.04 3.84 -2.08
N PHE A 85 1.13 4.46 -0.92
CA PHE A 85 -0.01 4.90 -0.15
C PHE A 85 0.21 6.33 0.35
N PHE A 86 -0.72 7.21 0.01
CA PHE A 86 -0.70 8.61 0.40
C PHE A 86 -1.80 8.86 1.41
N ILE A 87 -1.48 9.51 2.53
CA ILE A 87 -2.46 9.86 3.55
C ILE A 87 -2.23 11.27 4.09
N ALA A 88 -3.29 12.07 4.10
CA ALA A 88 -3.35 13.35 4.79
C ALA A 88 -4.25 13.18 6.02
N PRO A 89 -3.67 13.10 7.23
CA PRO A 89 -4.46 12.81 8.43
C PRO A 89 -5.30 13.99 8.92
N ASP A 90 -5.00 15.21 8.46
CA ASP A 90 -5.70 16.43 8.85
C ASP A 90 -5.66 17.48 7.73
N ASP A 91 -6.19 18.67 8.01
CA ASP A 91 -6.30 19.78 7.05
C ASP A 91 -5.06 20.69 7.04
N SER A 92 -3.94 20.27 7.60
CA SER A 92 -2.71 21.08 7.67
C SER A 92 -2.05 21.36 6.33
N GLY A 93 -2.42 20.62 5.28
CA GLY A 93 -1.77 20.67 3.97
C GLY A 93 -0.56 19.77 3.87
N TYR A 94 -0.28 18.99 4.89
CA TYR A 94 0.80 17.98 4.87
C TYR A 94 0.23 16.58 4.67
N TYR A 95 1.02 15.73 4.02
CA TYR A 95 0.67 14.33 3.80
C TYR A 95 1.89 13.43 3.95
N TYR A 96 1.61 12.17 4.21
CA TYR A 96 2.62 11.11 4.22
C TYR A 96 2.51 10.29 2.94
N ASN A 97 3.66 9.92 2.40
CA ASN A 97 3.77 8.99 1.28
C ASN A 97 4.55 7.76 1.75
N PHE A 98 3.90 6.60 1.68
CA PHE A 98 4.51 5.31 1.98
C PHE A 98 4.74 4.59 0.66
N GLU A 99 6.00 4.32 0.32
CA GLU A 99 6.36 3.49 -0.83
C GLU A 99 6.95 2.18 -0.33
N CYS A 100 6.33 1.06 -0.68
CA CYS A 100 6.74 -0.26 -0.21
C CYS A 100 7.11 -1.15 -1.40
N SER A 101 8.36 -1.64 -1.42
CA SER A 101 8.82 -2.54 -2.48
C SER A 101 8.30 -3.96 -2.27
N CYS A 102 8.42 -4.79 -3.32
CA CYS A 102 7.98 -6.19 -3.28
C CYS A 102 8.76 -7.06 -2.28
N ILE A 103 9.91 -6.60 -1.79
CA ILE A 103 10.68 -7.25 -0.72
C ILE A 103 10.54 -6.57 0.65
N GLY A 104 9.60 -5.62 0.78
CA GLY A 104 9.28 -4.99 2.07
C GLY A 104 10.14 -3.80 2.43
N ARG A 105 10.94 -3.24 1.52
CA ARG A 105 11.67 -1.99 1.78
C ARG A 105 10.70 -0.82 1.71
N LEU A 106 10.84 0.10 2.64
CA LEU A 106 9.91 1.21 2.83
C LEU A 106 10.64 2.55 2.70
N LEU A 107 10.09 3.42 1.86
CA LEU A 107 10.41 4.85 1.84
C LEU A 107 9.21 5.60 2.41
N LEU A 108 9.46 6.38 3.47
CA LEU A 108 8.46 7.26 4.07
C LEU A 108 8.80 8.71 3.76
N GLY A 109 7.91 9.39 3.05
CA GLY A 109 7.98 10.81 2.78
C GLY A 109 6.96 11.60 3.62
N PHE A 110 7.35 12.76 4.08
CA PHE A 110 6.47 13.76 4.69
C PHE A 110 6.56 15.03 3.87
N ARG A 111 5.45 15.44 3.27
CA ARG A 111 5.44 16.48 2.25
C ARG A 111 4.32 17.48 2.49
N LYS A 112 4.49 18.68 1.93
CA LYS A 112 3.47 19.72 1.90
C LYS A 112 2.87 19.78 0.49
N GLU A 113 1.55 19.90 0.42
CA GLU A 113 0.84 20.16 -0.83
C GLU A 113 1.25 21.46 -1.49
#